data_63ba5df0befa2d0a7f74bbdee92fb96e
#
_entry.id   63ba5df0befa2d0a7f74bbdee92fb96e
#
_cell.length_a   1.000
_cell.length_b   1.000
_cell.length_c   1.000
_cell.angle_alpha   90.00
_cell.angle_beta   90.00
_cell.angle_gamma   90.00
#
_symmetry.space_group_name_H-M   'P 1'
#
loop_
_entity.id
_entity.type
_entity.pdbx_description
1 polymer ?
#
loop_
_entity_poly.entity_id
_entity_poly.type
_entity_poly.pdbx_seq_one_letter_code
_entity_poly.pdbx_strand_id
1 'polypeptide(L)'
;HLASKYQTPAQDYSQTHEKMDSFDKASRLLESSYDFSELTLDVDDKDRENLQIWSCLTQKEELELVARSIRQKLHENSDLSYKHFRILLGDVASYQLSLKTIFDQYQIPFYLGRSESMAHHPLTQFVESILALKRYRFRQEDLINLLRTGLYTDLSQADIDAFEQYIRYLGINGLPAFQQTFTKSHHGKFDLERLNALRLRIVAPLETLFASRKQKAENLLQKWNVFLKEGAVTKQLQDLTATMEAVEQERQTEVWKAFCHVLEQFATVFAGSQVSLEDFLALLHSGMSLSQYRTIPATVDTVLVQSYDLIAPLTADFVYAIGLTQDHLPKIAQNTSLLTDEERQNLNQATEEGAQLLIASSENLKKNRYTMLSLVNSASKQLVLSAPSLFNESESKESAYLQELLHFGFSRRERRMNHKGLS
;
A
#
# COMPACT_ATOMS: atom_id res chain seq x y z
N HIS A 1 26.91 -9.61 -10.15
CA HIS A 1 26.99 -10.10 -8.76
C HIS A 1 25.82 -11.06 -8.40
N LEU A 2 24.55 -10.71 -8.72
CA LEU A 2 23.39 -11.59 -8.49
C LEU A 2 23.41 -12.83 -9.40
N ALA A 3 23.77 -12.67 -10.68
CA ALA A 3 23.86 -13.77 -11.65
C ALA A 3 24.91 -14.81 -11.25
N SER A 4 26.07 -14.38 -10.71
CA SER A 4 27.11 -15.30 -10.22
C SER A 4 26.68 -16.04 -8.95
N LYS A 5 25.90 -15.39 -8.07
CA LYS A 5 25.41 -15.98 -6.82
C LYS A 5 24.36 -17.07 -7.05
N TYR A 6 23.52 -16.93 -8.10
CA TYR A 6 22.44 -17.86 -8.40
C TYR A 6 22.73 -18.76 -9.62
N GLN A 7 23.95 -18.71 -10.17
CA GLN A 7 24.38 -19.49 -11.36
C GLN A 7 23.45 -19.30 -12.57
N THR A 8 22.78 -18.15 -12.64
CA THR A 8 21.92 -17.80 -13.76
C THR A 8 22.71 -16.95 -14.75
N PRO A 9 22.78 -17.30 -16.03
CA PRO A 9 23.44 -16.45 -17.03
C PRO A 9 22.70 -15.10 -17.10
N ALA A 10 23.46 -14.01 -17.00
CA ALA A 10 22.90 -12.68 -17.27
C ALA A 10 22.49 -12.63 -18.76
N GLN A 11 21.21 -12.49 -19.02
CA GLN A 11 20.72 -12.20 -20.37
C GLN A 11 20.85 -10.69 -20.61
N ASP A 12 21.63 -10.34 -21.62
CA ASP A 12 21.71 -8.97 -22.08
C ASP A 12 20.49 -8.67 -22.97
N TYR A 13 19.50 -8.01 -22.39
CA TYR A 13 18.29 -7.60 -23.12
C TYR A 13 18.53 -6.43 -24.08
N SER A 14 19.71 -5.78 -24.03
CA SER A 14 20.03 -4.65 -24.91
C SER A 14 20.20 -5.03 -26.38
N GLN A 15 20.40 -6.31 -26.68
CA GLN A 15 20.70 -6.79 -28.04
C GLN A 15 19.51 -7.38 -28.82
N THR A 16 18.31 -7.46 -28.24
CA THR A 16 17.20 -8.24 -28.85
C THR A 16 16.19 -7.44 -29.68
N HIS A 17 16.34 -6.12 -29.83
CA HIS A 17 15.37 -5.32 -30.59
C HIS A 17 15.98 -4.78 -31.90
N GLU A 18 15.61 -5.37 -33.03
CA GLU A 18 15.93 -4.89 -34.40
C GLU A 18 15.27 -3.55 -34.75
N LYS A 19 14.26 -3.08 -33.97
CA LYS A 19 13.64 -1.76 -34.10
C LYS A 19 13.56 -1.09 -32.74
N MET A 20 14.36 -0.05 -32.58
CA MET A 20 14.31 0.82 -31.42
C MET A 20 13.01 1.63 -31.44
N ASP A 21 12.18 1.48 -30.42
CA ASP A 21 11.02 2.36 -30.26
C ASP A 21 11.41 3.69 -29.60
N SER A 22 10.44 4.60 -29.45
CA SER A 22 10.68 5.95 -28.88
C SER A 22 11.16 5.90 -27.43
N PHE A 23 10.74 4.90 -26.67
CA PHE A 23 11.07 4.73 -25.26
C PHE A 23 12.46 4.12 -25.10
N ASP A 24 12.81 3.16 -25.96
CA ASP A 24 14.17 2.61 -26.04
C ASP A 24 15.20 3.70 -26.39
N LYS A 25 14.87 4.58 -27.33
CA LYS A 25 15.73 5.73 -27.68
C LYS A 25 15.95 6.64 -26.48
N ALA A 26 14.88 7.05 -25.78
CA ALA A 26 14.95 7.90 -24.60
C ALA A 26 15.75 7.23 -23.48
N SER A 27 15.54 5.95 -23.23
CA SER A 27 16.29 5.19 -22.22
C SER A 27 17.78 5.13 -22.53
N ARG A 28 18.17 4.82 -23.75
CA ARG A 28 19.59 4.76 -24.16
C ARG A 28 20.28 6.12 -24.11
N LEU A 29 19.58 7.19 -24.47
CA LEU A 29 20.09 8.55 -24.35
C LEU A 29 20.34 8.94 -22.89
N LEU A 30 19.41 8.60 -21.98
CA LEU A 30 19.59 8.82 -20.55
C LEU A 30 20.72 7.96 -19.98
N GLU A 31 20.81 6.67 -20.35
CA GLU A 31 21.90 5.79 -19.93
C GLU A 31 23.26 6.34 -20.40
N SER A 32 23.36 6.80 -21.65
CA SER A 32 24.60 7.39 -22.16
C SER A 32 25.04 8.62 -21.37
N SER A 33 24.09 9.46 -20.97
CA SER A 33 24.37 10.59 -20.08
C SER A 33 24.90 10.15 -18.71
N TYR A 34 24.37 9.04 -18.16
CA TYR A 34 24.82 8.52 -16.86
C TYR A 34 26.21 7.91 -16.91
N ASP A 35 26.57 7.29 -18.03
CA ASP A 35 27.86 6.63 -18.21
C ASP A 35 28.90 7.54 -18.88
N PHE A 36 28.55 8.80 -19.14
CA PHE A 36 29.39 9.78 -19.85
C PHE A 36 29.86 9.25 -21.21
N SER A 37 29.03 8.42 -21.87
CA SER A 37 29.32 7.93 -23.23
C SER A 37 28.70 8.85 -24.27
N GLU A 38 29.41 9.03 -25.39
CA GLU A 38 28.91 9.82 -26.52
C GLU A 38 27.96 8.92 -27.36
N LEU A 39 26.65 9.05 -27.14
CA LEU A 39 25.62 8.45 -27.96
C LEU A 39 24.77 9.53 -28.60
N THR A 40 24.73 9.56 -29.92
CA THR A 40 23.84 10.43 -30.69
C THR A 40 22.78 9.59 -31.37
N LEU A 41 21.52 9.80 -31.01
CA LEU A 41 20.36 9.22 -31.67
C LEU A 41 19.46 10.33 -32.18
N ASP A 42 18.96 10.18 -33.41
CA ASP A 42 18.03 11.15 -33.99
C ASP A 42 16.63 10.94 -33.39
N VAL A 43 16.08 12.03 -32.84
CA VAL A 43 14.73 12.07 -32.27
C VAL A 43 13.78 12.67 -33.30
N ASP A 44 12.95 11.85 -33.90
CA ASP A 44 12.00 12.26 -34.93
C ASP A 44 10.65 12.75 -34.35
N ASP A 45 9.74 13.18 -35.23
CA ASP A 45 8.45 13.72 -34.78
C ASP A 45 7.56 12.67 -34.14
N LYS A 46 7.68 11.40 -34.52
CA LYS A 46 6.97 10.29 -33.90
C LYS A 46 7.45 10.06 -32.47
N ASP A 47 8.75 10.16 -32.22
CA ASP A 47 9.31 10.06 -30.90
C ASP A 47 8.77 11.18 -29.99
N ARG A 48 8.65 12.42 -30.52
CA ARG A 48 8.08 13.57 -29.82
C ARG A 48 6.58 13.46 -29.59
N GLU A 49 5.85 12.70 -30.41
CA GLU A 49 4.44 12.40 -30.19
C GLU A 49 4.25 11.33 -29.13
N ASN A 50 5.10 10.30 -29.12
CA ASN A 50 5.02 9.20 -28.17
C ASN A 50 5.53 9.59 -26.79
N LEU A 51 6.58 10.41 -26.68
CA LEU A 51 7.09 10.95 -25.43
C LEU A 51 6.94 12.48 -25.42
N GLN A 52 6.00 12.98 -24.61
CA GLN A 52 5.68 14.39 -24.52
C GLN A 52 6.10 14.96 -23.16
N ILE A 53 6.66 16.17 -23.17
CA ILE A 53 6.96 16.91 -21.96
C ILE A 53 6.00 18.11 -21.88
N TRP A 54 5.16 18.14 -20.84
CA TRP A 54 4.22 19.23 -20.63
C TRP A 54 4.73 20.21 -19.60
N SER A 55 4.46 21.49 -19.80
CA SER A 55 4.69 22.55 -18.83
C SER A 55 3.36 23.09 -18.36
N CYS A 56 3.12 23.06 -17.07
CA CYS A 56 1.89 23.47 -16.40
C CYS A 56 2.21 24.49 -15.30
N LEU A 57 1.24 25.33 -14.95
CA LEU A 57 1.44 26.32 -13.91
C LEU A 57 1.28 25.67 -12.51
N THR A 58 0.25 24.88 -12.31
CA THR A 58 -0.11 24.30 -11.01
C THR A 58 -0.40 22.79 -11.11
N GLN A 59 -0.34 22.10 -9.97
CA GLN A 59 -0.76 20.70 -9.84
C GLN A 59 -2.21 20.47 -10.30
N LYS A 60 -3.08 21.43 -10.03
CA LYS A 60 -4.49 21.36 -10.45
C LYS A 60 -4.61 21.40 -11.98
N GLU A 61 -3.89 22.30 -12.62
CA GLU A 61 -3.84 22.39 -14.09
C GLU A 61 -3.29 21.10 -14.73
N GLU A 62 -2.24 20.51 -14.16
CA GLU A 62 -1.74 19.20 -14.61
C GLU A 62 -2.84 18.13 -14.62
N LEU A 63 -3.55 17.99 -13.49
CA LEU A 63 -4.64 17.00 -13.38
C LEU A 63 -5.80 17.27 -14.34
N GLU A 64 -6.16 18.52 -14.55
CA GLU A 64 -7.22 18.88 -15.50
C GLU A 64 -6.80 18.57 -16.94
N LEU A 65 -5.56 18.83 -17.32
CA LEU A 65 -5.03 18.47 -18.63
C LEU A 65 -4.97 16.97 -18.84
N VAL A 66 -4.56 16.21 -17.82
CA VAL A 66 -4.60 14.73 -17.84
C VAL A 66 -6.02 14.23 -18.01
N ALA A 67 -6.98 14.73 -17.22
CA ALA A 67 -8.38 14.33 -17.30
C ALA A 67 -8.98 14.60 -18.68
N ARG A 68 -8.72 15.78 -19.27
CA ARG A 68 -9.13 16.11 -20.64
C ARG A 68 -8.50 15.19 -21.66
N SER A 69 -7.19 14.91 -21.55
CA SER A 69 -6.50 14.02 -22.47
C SER A 69 -7.08 12.60 -22.44
N ILE A 70 -7.38 12.07 -21.24
CA ILE A 70 -8.03 10.76 -21.09
C ILE A 70 -9.40 10.76 -21.76
N ARG A 71 -10.25 11.76 -21.47
CA ARG A 71 -11.60 11.86 -22.07
C ARG A 71 -11.56 12.00 -23.57
N GLN A 72 -10.63 12.81 -24.09
CA GLN A 72 -10.43 12.98 -25.54
C GLN A 72 -10.06 11.66 -26.21
N LYS A 73 -9.07 10.93 -25.67
CA LYS A 73 -8.64 9.65 -26.23
C LYS A 73 -9.74 8.57 -26.21
N LEU A 74 -10.51 8.50 -25.14
CA LEU A 74 -11.68 7.62 -25.03
C LEU A 74 -12.79 8.00 -26.02
N HIS A 75 -12.93 9.29 -26.35
CA HIS A 75 -13.89 9.74 -27.37
C HIS A 75 -13.43 9.41 -28.79
N GLU A 76 -12.12 9.55 -29.06
CA GLU A 76 -11.51 9.30 -30.37
C GLU A 76 -11.41 7.80 -30.71
N ASN A 77 -11.33 6.92 -29.71
CA ASN A 77 -11.18 5.49 -29.90
C ASN A 77 -12.04 4.69 -28.90
N SER A 78 -13.08 4.06 -29.45
CA SER A 78 -14.05 3.24 -28.71
C SER A 78 -13.49 1.96 -28.11
N ASP A 79 -12.32 1.49 -28.59
CA ASP A 79 -11.69 0.27 -28.07
C ASP A 79 -10.89 0.53 -26.79
N LEU A 80 -10.69 1.81 -26.43
CA LEU A 80 -10.02 2.19 -25.21
C LEU A 80 -10.99 2.14 -24.04
N SER A 81 -10.46 1.73 -22.89
CA SER A 81 -11.12 1.78 -21.60
C SER A 81 -10.19 2.40 -20.55
N TYR A 82 -10.69 2.74 -19.38
CA TYR A 82 -9.90 3.42 -18.35
C TYR A 82 -8.68 2.63 -17.89
N LYS A 83 -8.71 1.30 -17.94
CA LYS A 83 -7.56 0.43 -17.60
C LYS A 83 -6.33 0.60 -18.50
N HIS A 84 -6.48 1.20 -19.69
CA HIS A 84 -5.35 1.51 -20.57
C HIS A 84 -4.56 2.73 -20.16
N PHE A 85 -5.06 3.48 -19.16
CA PHE A 85 -4.45 4.70 -18.66
C PHE A 85 -3.87 4.50 -17.26
N ARG A 86 -2.70 5.08 -17.03
CA ARG A 86 -2.02 5.10 -15.73
C ARG A 86 -1.51 6.50 -15.40
N ILE A 87 -1.62 6.89 -14.15
CA ILE A 87 -1.05 8.14 -13.64
C ILE A 87 0.01 7.80 -12.58
N LEU A 88 1.18 8.36 -12.75
CA LEU A 88 2.31 8.19 -11.84
C LEU A 88 2.64 9.54 -11.19
N LEU A 89 2.65 9.58 -9.86
CA LEU A 89 2.81 10.80 -9.07
C LEU A 89 4.11 10.80 -8.27
N GLY A 90 4.77 11.94 -8.17
CA GLY A 90 5.92 12.13 -7.30
C GLY A 90 5.55 12.15 -5.81
N ASP A 91 4.47 12.85 -5.51
CA ASP A 91 3.88 12.94 -4.18
C ASP A 91 2.37 12.73 -4.27
N VAL A 92 1.94 11.52 -3.90
CA VAL A 92 0.53 11.13 -3.94
C VAL A 92 -0.30 11.96 -2.96
N ALA A 93 0.25 12.30 -1.80
CA ALA A 93 -0.48 13.02 -0.75
C ALA A 93 -0.89 14.42 -1.20
N SER A 94 0.01 15.15 -1.85
CA SER A 94 -0.24 16.51 -2.36
C SER A 94 -1.26 16.55 -3.50
N TYR A 95 -1.43 15.46 -4.24
CA TYR A 95 -2.41 15.40 -5.34
C TYR A 95 -3.76 14.82 -4.94
N GLN A 96 -3.86 14.08 -3.85
CA GLN A 96 -5.02 13.25 -3.51
C GLN A 96 -6.35 14.01 -3.51
N LEU A 97 -6.39 15.19 -2.88
CA LEU A 97 -7.64 15.98 -2.76
C LEU A 97 -8.08 16.55 -4.11
N SER A 98 -7.15 17.15 -4.85
CA SER A 98 -7.39 17.72 -6.18
C SER A 98 -7.74 16.64 -7.20
N LEU A 99 -7.07 15.48 -7.13
CA LEU A 99 -7.34 14.33 -7.98
C LEU A 99 -8.80 13.87 -7.87
N LYS A 100 -9.28 13.66 -6.63
CA LYS A 100 -10.66 13.27 -6.41
C LYS A 100 -11.65 14.28 -7.00
N THR A 101 -11.47 15.56 -6.67
CA THR A 101 -12.36 16.63 -7.11
C THR A 101 -12.43 16.73 -8.65
N ILE A 102 -11.27 16.69 -9.31
CA ILE A 102 -11.18 16.83 -10.77
C ILE A 102 -11.71 15.57 -11.47
N PHE A 103 -11.34 14.38 -11.01
CA PHE A 103 -11.75 13.15 -11.65
C PHE A 103 -13.24 12.88 -11.49
N ASP A 104 -13.84 13.23 -10.33
CA ASP A 104 -15.30 13.22 -10.14
C ASP A 104 -15.99 14.19 -11.11
N GLN A 105 -15.46 15.42 -11.30
CA GLN A 105 -15.98 16.40 -12.25
C GLN A 105 -15.95 15.91 -13.70
N TYR A 106 -14.88 15.22 -14.10
CA TYR A 106 -14.73 14.64 -15.45
C TYR A 106 -15.34 13.24 -15.57
N GLN A 107 -15.96 12.71 -14.52
CA GLN A 107 -16.53 11.35 -14.46
C GLN A 107 -15.52 10.29 -14.87
N ILE A 108 -14.30 10.38 -14.37
CA ILE A 108 -13.23 9.41 -14.59
C ILE A 108 -13.10 8.54 -13.35
N PRO A 109 -13.46 7.25 -13.43
CA PRO A 109 -13.23 6.34 -12.33
C PRO A 109 -11.72 6.11 -12.17
N PHE A 110 -11.23 6.25 -10.96
CA PHE A 110 -9.81 6.02 -10.66
C PHE A 110 -9.62 5.21 -9.40
N TYR A 111 -8.48 4.55 -9.34
CA TYR A 111 -8.05 3.82 -8.17
C TYR A 111 -6.67 4.31 -7.73
N LEU A 112 -6.57 4.66 -6.44
CA LEU A 112 -5.30 5.10 -5.86
C LEU A 112 -4.53 3.90 -5.33
N GLY A 113 -3.57 3.41 -6.12
CA GLY A 113 -2.69 2.29 -5.79
C GLY A 113 -1.64 2.70 -4.75
N ARG A 114 -2.05 2.79 -3.50
CA ARG A 114 -1.13 3.01 -2.39
C ARG A 114 -1.09 1.78 -1.49
N SER A 115 0.04 1.62 -0.84
CA SER A 115 0.15 0.66 0.25
C SER A 115 -0.52 1.23 1.48
N GLU A 116 -1.45 0.49 2.05
CA GLU A 116 -2.15 0.87 3.29
C GLU A 116 -1.62 0.03 4.44
N SER A 117 -1.44 0.68 5.60
CA SER A 117 -1.00 0.00 6.81
C SER A 117 -2.15 -0.82 7.42
N MET A 118 -1.86 -2.03 7.86
CA MET A 118 -2.81 -2.83 8.64
C MET A 118 -2.95 -2.36 10.10
N ALA A 119 -2.11 -1.44 10.57
CA ALA A 119 -2.07 -1.03 11.98
C ALA A 119 -3.44 -0.59 12.54
N HIS A 120 -4.24 0.10 11.71
CA HIS A 120 -5.57 0.60 12.12
C HIS A 120 -6.74 -0.24 11.58
N HIS A 121 -6.45 -1.37 10.95
CA HIS A 121 -7.49 -2.24 10.42
C HIS A 121 -8.26 -2.96 11.56
N PRO A 122 -9.59 -3.15 11.46
CA PRO A 122 -10.39 -3.85 12.48
C PRO A 122 -9.84 -5.22 12.85
N LEU A 123 -9.23 -5.96 11.92
CA LEU A 123 -8.62 -7.26 12.19
C LEU A 123 -7.38 -7.14 13.09
N THR A 124 -6.59 -6.05 12.98
CA THR A 124 -5.47 -5.79 13.90
C THR A 124 -5.99 -5.40 15.28
N GLN A 125 -7.02 -4.56 15.37
CA GLN A 125 -7.67 -4.20 16.62
C GLN A 125 -8.32 -5.40 17.31
N PHE A 126 -8.86 -6.34 16.54
CA PHE A 126 -9.36 -7.63 17.06
C PHE A 126 -8.25 -8.41 17.77
N VAL A 127 -7.07 -8.58 17.14
CA VAL A 127 -5.92 -9.26 17.75
C VAL A 127 -5.41 -8.51 18.97
N GLU A 128 -5.33 -7.18 18.90
CA GLU A 128 -4.93 -6.31 20.02
C GLU A 128 -5.86 -6.47 21.22
N SER A 129 -7.18 -6.50 20.99
CA SER A 129 -8.16 -6.67 22.05
C SER A 129 -8.03 -8.03 22.77
N ILE A 130 -7.75 -9.11 22.03
CA ILE A 130 -7.50 -10.44 22.61
C ILE A 130 -6.19 -10.43 23.40
N LEU A 131 -5.13 -9.81 22.89
CA LEU A 131 -3.87 -9.64 23.61
C LEU A 131 -4.09 -8.87 24.91
N ALA A 132 -4.85 -7.77 24.88
CA ALA A 132 -5.18 -6.97 26.04
C ALA A 132 -5.98 -7.77 27.07
N LEU A 133 -7.00 -8.54 26.63
CA LEU A 133 -7.76 -9.45 27.50
C LEU A 133 -6.85 -10.47 28.22
N LYS A 134 -5.88 -11.05 27.50
CA LYS A 134 -4.92 -11.98 28.10
C LYS A 134 -3.99 -11.29 29.08
N ARG A 135 -3.38 -10.18 28.67
CA ARG A 135 -2.36 -9.42 29.44
C ARG A 135 -2.95 -8.78 30.69
N TYR A 136 -4.12 -8.18 30.59
CA TYR A 136 -4.76 -7.43 31.67
C TYR A 136 -5.83 -8.25 32.41
N ARG A 137 -5.77 -9.58 32.31
CA ARG A 137 -6.62 -10.52 33.07
C ARG A 137 -8.11 -10.31 32.87
N PHE A 138 -8.53 -10.14 31.61
CA PHE A 138 -9.93 -10.07 31.23
C PHE A 138 -10.68 -8.85 31.80
N ARG A 139 -10.13 -7.64 31.56
CA ARG A 139 -10.84 -6.42 31.94
C ARG A 139 -12.09 -6.25 31.07
N GLN A 140 -13.12 -5.69 31.70
CA GLN A 140 -14.40 -5.38 31.05
C GLN A 140 -14.22 -4.53 29.79
N GLU A 141 -13.36 -3.51 29.85
CA GLU A 141 -13.10 -2.59 28.72
C GLU A 141 -12.50 -3.32 27.51
N ASP A 142 -11.56 -4.24 27.75
CA ASP A 142 -10.90 -4.99 26.69
C ASP A 142 -11.91 -5.96 26.02
N LEU A 143 -12.85 -6.53 26.78
CA LEU A 143 -13.92 -7.36 26.23
C LEU A 143 -14.89 -6.54 25.37
N ILE A 144 -15.26 -5.34 25.82
CA ILE A 144 -16.11 -4.45 25.06
C ILE A 144 -15.41 -4.01 23.76
N ASN A 145 -14.12 -3.70 23.83
CA ASN A 145 -13.34 -3.35 22.64
C ASN A 145 -13.31 -4.50 21.63
N LEU A 146 -13.13 -5.74 22.10
CA LEU A 146 -13.23 -6.94 21.24
C LEU A 146 -14.59 -7.04 20.55
N LEU A 147 -15.69 -6.91 21.28
CA LEU A 147 -17.04 -6.98 20.72
C LEU A 147 -17.31 -5.87 19.72
N ARG A 148 -16.80 -4.66 19.96
CA ARG A 148 -16.96 -3.49 19.09
C ARG A 148 -16.17 -3.58 17.78
N THR A 149 -15.23 -4.51 17.66
CA THR A 149 -14.57 -4.76 16.36
C THR A 149 -15.54 -5.26 15.30
N GLY A 150 -16.71 -5.81 15.71
CA GLY A 150 -17.70 -6.44 14.82
C GLY A 150 -17.23 -7.76 14.20
N LEU A 151 -16.05 -8.24 14.59
CA LEU A 151 -15.45 -9.46 14.03
C LEU A 151 -15.61 -10.68 14.93
N TYR A 152 -15.97 -10.48 16.19
CA TYR A 152 -16.07 -11.55 17.17
C TYR A 152 -17.52 -11.85 17.50
N THR A 153 -17.90 -13.11 17.37
CA THR A 153 -19.24 -13.64 17.55
C THR A 153 -20.29 -13.07 16.58
N ASP A 154 -21.26 -13.92 16.23
CA ASP A 154 -22.40 -13.53 15.38
C ASP A 154 -23.53 -12.98 16.28
N LEU A 155 -23.31 -11.81 16.84
CA LEU A 155 -24.24 -11.13 17.74
C LEU A 155 -24.80 -9.86 17.10
N SER A 156 -26.08 -9.58 17.35
CA SER A 156 -26.65 -8.31 16.93
C SER A 156 -26.09 -7.15 17.78
N GLN A 157 -26.10 -5.92 17.23
CA GLN A 157 -25.69 -4.76 18.00
C GLN A 157 -26.51 -4.60 19.28
N ALA A 158 -27.82 -4.91 19.23
CA ALA A 158 -28.71 -4.86 20.40
C ALA A 158 -28.32 -5.88 21.49
N ASP A 159 -27.74 -7.03 21.11
CA ASP A 159 -27.23 -8.02 22.08
C ASP A 159 -25.92 -7.53 22.72
N ILE A 160 -25.04 -6.95 21.92
CA ILE A 160 -23.77 -6.37 22.40
C ILE A 160 -24.08 -5.23 23.38
N ASP A 161 -24.98 -4.32 23.03
CA ASP A 161 -25.37 -3.17 23.87
C ASP A 161 -26.02 -3.65 25.19
N ALA A 162 -26.90 -4.64 25.12
CA ALA A 162 -27.54 -5.20 26.32
C ALA A 162 -26.50 -5.88 27.24
N PHE A 163 -25.55 -6.60 26.68
CA PHE A 163 -24.47 -7.25 27.42
C PHE A 163 -23.53 -6.19 28.02
N GLU A 164 -23.10 -5.19 27.24
CA GLU A 164 -22.26 -4.08 27.73
C GLU A 164 -22.95 -3.32 28.86
N GLN A 165 -24.24 -2.97 28.71
CA GLN A 165 -25.00 -2.27 29.74
C GLN A 165 -25.02 -3.06 31.06
N TYR A 166 -25.24 -4.37 30.99
CA TYR A 166 -25.27 -5.24 32.16
C TYR A 166 -23.91 -5.31 32.88
N ILE A 167 -22.84 -5.61 32.14
CA ILE A 167 -21.51 -5.78 32.74
C ILE A 167 -20.96 -4.45 33.30
N ARG A 168 -21.26 -3.32 32.65
CA ARG A 168 -20.90 -1.99 33.15
C ARG A 168 -21.67 -1.64 34.44
N TYR A 169 -22.98 -1.90 34.43
CA TYR A 169 -23.83 -1.60 35.57
C TYR A 169 -23.42 -2.34 36.83
N LEU A 170 -23.01 -3.60 36.69
CA LEU A 170 -22.56 -4.44 37.82
C LEU A 170 -21.06 -4.43 38.07
N GLY A 171 -20.28 -3.73 37.25
CA GLY A 171 -18.82 -3.65 37.39
C GLY A 171 -18.13 -5.02 37.27
N ILE A 172 -18.62 -5.87 36.36
CA ILE A 172 -18.09 -7.24 36.19
C ILE A 172 -16.71 -7.17 35.55
N ASN A 173 -15.70 -7.68 36.25
CA ASN A 173 -14.31 -7.68 35.82
C ASN A 173 -13.61 -9.01 36.13
N GLY A 174 -12.69 -9.40 35.25
CA GLY A 174 -11.87 -10.61 35.42
C GLY A 174 -12.57 -11.88 34.99
N LEU A 175 -11.83 -12.80 34.40
CA LEU A 175 -12.35 -14.06 33.87
C LEU A 175 -13.20 -14.86 34.87
N PRO A 176 -12.81 -14.97 36.17
CA PRO A 176 -13.63 -15.70 37.14
C PRO A 176 -15.05 -15.13 37.32
N ALA A 177 -15.22 -13.81 37.22
CA ALA A 177 -16.55 -13.18 37.32
C ALA A 177 -17.40 -13.45 36.07
N PHE A 178 -16.78 -13.51 34.89
CA PHE A 178 -17.45 -13.84 33.61
C PHE A 178 -17.78 -15.35 33.50
N GLN A 179 -17.09 -16.22 34.23
CA GLN A 179 -17.38 -17.66 34.28
C GLN A 179 -18.64 -17.96 35.08
N GLN A 180 -18.95 -17.11 36.07
CA GLN A 180 -20.14 -17.33 36.91
C GLN A 180 -21.42 -16.93 36.19
N THR A 181 -22.49 -17.66 36.49
CA THR A 181 -23.83 -17.33 36.02
C THR A 181 -24.29 -15.99 36.57
N PHE A 182 -24.80 -15.13 35.70
CA PHE A 182 -25.39 -13.87 36.09
C PHE A 182 -26.70 -14.05 36.82
N THR A 183 -26.81 -13.58 38.05
CA THR A 183 -27.97 -13.79 38.94
C THR A 183 -28.72 -12.54 39.35
N LYS A 184 -28.14 -11.35 39.12
CA LYS A 184 -28.70 -10.08 39.57
C LYS A 184 -29.56 -9.44 38.47
N SER A 185 -30.89 -9.61 38.55
CA SER A 185 -31.82 -9.01 37.57
C SER A 185 -32.14 -7.54 37.79
N HIS A 186 -31.75 -6.99 38.95
CA HIS A 186 -32.03 -5.60 39.35
C HIS A 186 -33.51 -5.20 39.14
N HIS A 187 -34.38 -5.84 39.92
CA HIS A 187 -35.84 -5.65 39.86
C HIS A 187 -36.49 -5.94 38.49
N GLY A 188 -35.94 -6.90 37.76
CA GLY A 188 -36.47 -7.28 36.44
C GLY A 188 -36.00 -6.40 35.30
N LYS A 189 -35.08 -5.47 35.54
CA LYS A 189 -34.52 -4.59 34.51
C LYS A 189 -33.74 -5.36 33.44
N PHE A 190 -33.10 -6.46 33.85
CA PHE A 190 -32.22 -7.23 32.96
C PHE A 190 -32.79 -8.65 32.72
N ASP A 191 -32.82 -9.07 31.49
CA ASP A 191 -33.16 -10.41 31.05
C ASP A 191 -31.94 -11.34 31.29
N LEU A 192 -31.97 -12.07 32.41
CA LEU A 192 -30.85 -12.91 32.80
C LEU A 192 -30.68 -14.15 31.92
N GLU A 193 -31.76 -14.68 31.37
CA GLU A 193 -31.70 -15.85 30.47
C GLU A 193 -30.93 -15.46 29.20
N ARG A 194 -31.36 -14.41 28.54
CA ARG A 194 -30.67 -13.83 27.37
C ARG A 194 -29.20 -13.49 27.68
N LEU A 195 -28.95 -12.80 28.79
CA LEU A 195 -27.58 -12.37 29.14
C LEU A 195 -26.65 -13.55 29.45
N ASN A 196 -27.14 -14.62 30.09
CA ASN A 196 -26.34 -15.83 30.32
C ASN A 196 -26.09 -16.61 29.02
N ALA A 197 -27.03 -16.65 28.09
CA ALA A 197 -26.80 -17.21 26.78
C ALA A 197 -25.72 -16.42 26.01
N LEU A 198 -25.78 -15.08 26.02
CA LEU A 198 -24.75 -14.20 25.43
C LEU A 198 -23.38 -14.40 26.08
N ARG A 199 -23.35 -14.46 27.43
CA ARG A 199 -22.14 -14.72 28.20
C ARG A 199 -21.44 -16.01 27.75
N LEU A 200 -22.18 -17.09 27.62
CA LEU A 200 -21.60 -18.36 27.16
C LEU A 200 -21.04 -18.26 25.74
N ARG A 201 -21.78 -17.64 24.83
CA ARG A 201 -21.30 -17.45 23.44
C ARG A 201 -20.04 -16.57 23.36
N ILE A 202 -19.93 -15.55 24.20
CA ILE A 202 -18.80 -14.62 24.20
C ILE A 202 -17.60 -15.21 24.94
N VAL A 203 -17.81 -15.80 26.12
CA VAL A 203 -16.70 -16.14 27.03
C VAL A 203 -16.12 -17.52 26.77
N ALA A 204 -16.92 -18.52 26.39
CA ALA A 204 -16.43 -19.90 26.27
C ALA A 204 -15.30 -20.08 25.23
N PRO A 205 -15.34 -19.48 24.03
CA PRO A 205 -14.22 -19.60 23.10
C PRO A 205 -12.94 -18.94 23.62
N LEU A 206 -13.06 -17.79 24.29
CA LEU A 206 -11.92 -17.07 24.91
C LEU A 206 -11.33 -17.88 26.06
N GLU A 207 -12.17 -18.47 26.88
CA GLU A 207 -11.73 -19.33 27.97
C GLU A 207 -10.93 -20.54 27.49
N THR A 208 -11.41 -21.21 26.44
CA THR A 208 -10.73 -22.34 25.80
C THR A 208 -9.37 -21.91 25.26
N LEU A 209 -9.29 -20.75 24.59
CA LEU A 209 -8.05 -20.19 24.08
C LEU A 209 -7.09 -19.86 25.23
N PHE A 210 -7.57 -19.20 26.29
CA PHE A 210 -6.74 -18.70 27.40
C PHE A 210 -6.27 -19.79 28.36
N ALA A 211 -6.91 -20.95 28.36
CA ALA A 211 -6.45 -22.16 29.07
C ALA A 211 -5.15 -22.73 28.46
N SER A 212 -4.72 -22.21 27.29
CA SER A 212 -3.49 -22.67 26.62
C SER A 212 -2.25 -22.37 27.45
N ARG A 213 -1.49 -23.42 27.77
CA ARG A 213 -0.16 -23.31 28.38
C ARG A 213 0.87 -23.10 27.27
N LYS A 214 2.12 -22.80 27.66
CA LYS A 214 3.26 -22.78 26.74
C LYS A 214 3.34 -24.11 26.01
N GLN A 215 3.36 -24.09 24.68
CA GLN A 215 3.25 -25.27 23.83
C GLN A 215 3.94 -25.02 22.48
N LYS A 216 4.09 -26.05 21.66
CA LYS A 216 4.65 -25.90 20.31
C LYS A 216 3.83 -24.93 19.46
N ALA A 217 4.52 -24.14 18.63
CA ALA A 217 3.91 -23.13 17.78
C ALA A 217 2.80 -23.70 16.89
N GLU A 218 2.99 -24.91 16.35
CA GLU A 218 2.01 -25.57 15.48
C GLU A 218 0.68 -25.87 16.24
N ASN A 219 0.77 -26.34 17.49
CA ASN A 219 -0.39 -26.61 18.31
C ASN A 219 -1.14 -25.32 18.67
N LEU A 220 -0.38 -24.23 18.89
CA LEU A 220 -0.96 -22.92 19.19
C LEU A 220 -1.70 -22.34 17.98
N LEU A 221 -1.13 -22.49 16.78
CA LEU A 221 -1.79 -22.11 15.52
C LEU A 221 -3.07 -22.92 15.27
N GLN A 222 -3.07 -24.24 15.58
CA GLN A 222 -4.29 -25.04 15.48
C GLN A 222 -5.37 -24.53 16.42
N LYS A 223 -5.04 -24.22 17.69
CA LYS A 223 -5.99 -23.63 18.63
C LYS A 223 -6.48 -22.27 18.22
N TRP A 224 -5.60 -21.44 17.65
CA TRP A 224 -5.98 -20.16 17.08
C TRP A 224 -6.99 -20.32 15.95
N ASN A 225 -6.78 -21.27 15.03
CA ASN A 225 -7.73 -21.56 13.95
C ASN A 225 -9.09 -22.05 14.47
N VAL A 226 -9.09 -22.89 15.52
CA VAL A 226 -10.35 -23.33 16.18
C VAL A 226 -11.05 -22.12 16.78
N PHE A 227 -10.33 -21.26 17.51
CA PHE A 227 -10.87 -20.04 18.10
C PHE A 227 -11.49 -19.09 17.05
N LEU A 228 -10.82 -18.88 15.91
CA LEU A 228 -11.36 -18.05 14.82
C LEU A 228 -12.67 -18.62 14.25
N LYS A 229 -12.81 -19.95 14.21
CA LYS A 229 -14.05 -20.63 13.75
C LYS A 229 -15.16 -20.53 14.81
N GLU A 230 -14.87 -20.84 16.07
CA GLU A 230 -15.84 -20.79 17.19
C GLU A 230 -16.31 -19.35 17.45
N GLY A 231 -15.40 -18.36 17.30
CA GLY A 231 -15.72 -16.93 17.38
C GLY A 231 -16.41 -16.38 16.14
N ALA A 232 -16.72 -17.21 15.14
CA ALA A 232 -17.35 -16.84 13.86
C ALA A 232 -16.62 -15.74 13.07
N VAL A 233 -15.31 -15.52 13.33
CA VAL A 233 -14.53 -14.40 12.77
C VAL A 233 -14.49 -14.44 11.23
N THR A 234 -14.24 -15.61 10.66
CA THR A 234 -14.22 -15.78 9.19
C THR A 234 -15.57 -15.53 8.55
N LYS A 235 -16.65 -15.96 9.22
CA LYS A 235 -18.03 -15.74 8.75
C LYS A 235 -18.34 -14.24 8.79
N GLN A 236 -18.05 -13.55 9.90
CA GLN A 236 -18.29 -12.11 10.03
C GLN A 236 -17.53 -11.29 9.00
N LEU A 237 -16.28 -11.65 8.71
CA LEU A 237 -15.51 -11.00 7.64
C LEU A 237 -16.15 -11.23 6.26
N GLN A 238 -16.63 -12.44 5.97
CA GLN A 238 -17.33 -12.76 4.72
C GLN A 238 -18.65 -12.00 4.59
N ASP A 239 -19.46 -11.96 5.64
CA ASP A 239 -20.76 -11.28 5.66
C ASP A 239 -20.58 -9.75 5.49
N LEU A 240 -19.59 -9.15 6.17
CA LEU A 240 -19.23 -7.76 6.00
C LEU A 240 -18.76 -7.47 4.56
N THR A 241 -17.91 -8.33 4.02
CA THR A 241 -17.36 -8.17 2.67
C THR A 241 -18.45 -8.28 1.60
N ALA A 242 -19.42 -9.18 1.77
CA ALA A 242 -20.49 -9.41 0.79
C ALA A 242 -21.40 -8.19 0.57
N THR A 243 -21.48 -7.28 1.54
CA THR A 243 -22.29 -6.04 1.45
C THR A 243 -21.52 -4.85 0.87
N MET A 244 -20.21 -4.99 0.63
CA MET A 244 -19.32 -3.91 0.16
C MET A 244 -19.28 -3.85 -1.37
N GLU A 245 -18.84 -2.71 -1.90
CA GLU A 245 -18.54 -2.57 -3.32
C GLU A 245 -17.34 -3.43 -3.74
N ALA A 246 -17.26 -3.79 -5.03
CA ALA A 246 -16.24 -4.71 -5.57
C ALA A 246 -14.80 -4.32 -5.22
N VAL A 247 -14.48 -3.02 -5.24
CA VAL A 247 -13.14 -2.50 -4.87
C VAL A 247 -12.82 -2.78 -3.40
N GLU A 248 -13.80 -2.58 -2.53
CA GLU A 248 -13.63 -2.83 -1.09
C GLU A 248 -13.58 -4.34 -0.78
N GLN A 249 -14.30 -5.17 -1.55
CA GLN A 249 -14.20 -6.63 -1.45
C GLN A 249 -12.77 -7.13 -1.77
N GLU A 250 -12.17 -6.63 -2.85
CA GLU A 250 -10.77 -6.94 -3.19
C GLU A 250 -9.81 -6.49 -2.08
N ARG A 251 -10.05 -5.31 -1.51
CA ARG A 251 -9.27 -4.79 -0.39
C ARG A 251 -9.31 -5.73 0.82
N GLN A 252 -10.50 -6.19 1.21
CA GLN A 252 -10.65 -7.15 2.32
C GLN A 252 -9.94 -8.47 2.02
N THR A 253 -9.94 -8.90 0.77
CA THR A 253 -9.21 -10.10 0.34
C THR A 253 -7.70 -9.93 0.53
N GLU A 254 -7.13 -8.78 0.16
CA GLU A 254 -5.70 -8.51 0.35
C GLU A 254 -5.32 -8.37 1.83
N VAL A 255 -6.18 -7.77 2.65
CA VAL A 255 -6.03 -7.75 4.11
C VAL A 255 -5.98 -9.17 4.69
N TRP A 256 -6.89 -10.05 4.25
CA TRP A 256 -6.90 -11.43 4.71
C TRP A 256 -5.65 -12.20 4.28
N LYS A 257 -5.17 -12.00 3.05
CA LYS A 257 -3.90 -12.58 2.58
C LYS A 257 -2.72 -12.10 3.42
N ALA A 258 -2.64 -10.80 3.73
CA ALA A 258 -1.60 -10.26 4.57
C ALA A 258 -1.63 -10.85 5.99
N PHE A 259 -2.82 -11.03 6.56
CA PHE A 259 -3.00 -11.72 7.85
C PHE A 259 -2.52 -13.17 7.81
N CYS A 260 -2.92 -13.93 6.79
CA CYS A 260 -2.47 -15.31 6.61
C CYS A 260 -0.95 -15.39 6.44
N HIS A 261 -0.37 -14.45 5.70
CA HIS A 261 1.09 -14.39 5.51
C HIS A 261 1.85 -14.17 6.82
N VAL A 262 1.34 -13.30 7.73
CA VAL A 262 1.95 -13.14 9.06
C VAL A 262 1.90 -14.44 9.87
N LEU A 263 0.79 -15.18 9.79
CA LEU A 263 0.67 -16.50 10.44
C LEU A 263 1.63 -17.54 9.86
N GLU A 264 1.80 -17.56 8.54
CA GLU A 264 2.76 -18.42 7.84
C GLU A 264 4.22 -18.10 8.22
N GLN A 265 4.56 -16.81 8.28
CA GLN A 265 5.87 -16.36 8.77
C GLN A 265 6.10 -16.83 10.21
N PHE A 266 5.11 -16.67 11.08
CA PHE A 266 5.20 -17.16 12.45
C PHE A 266 5.41 -18.69 12.49
N ALA A 267 4.65 -19.44 11.69
CA ALA A 267 4.77 -20.91 11.60
C ALA A 267 6.20 -21.32 11.17
N THR A 268 6.78 -20.59 10.21
CA THR A 268 8.11 -20.89 9.68
C THR A 268 9.21 -20.55 10.68
N VAL A 269 9.15 -19.36 11.27
CA VAL A 269 10.20 -18.86 12.18
C VAL A 269 10.22 -19.63 13.50
N PHE A 270 9.05 -19.97 14.03
CA PHE A 270 8.91 -20.63 15.34
C PHE A 270 8.63 -22.13 15.24
N ALA A 271 8.88 -22.77 14.08
CA ALA A 271 8.71 -24.21 13.90
C ALA A 271 9.40 -25.00 15.01
N GLY A 272 8.65 -25.89 15.67
CA GLY A 272 9.13 -26.71 16.78
C GLY A 272 9.39 -25.99 18.11
N SER A 273 9.31 -24.65 18.14
CA SER A 273 9.59 -23.84 19.32
C SER A 273 8.41 -23.85 20.31
N GLN A 274 8.72 -23.70 21.59
CA GLN A 274 7.73 -23.54 22.66
C GLN A 274 7.38 -22.06 22.82
N VAL A 275 6.12 -21.70 22.58
CA VAL A 275 5.63 -20.31 22.61
C VAL A 275 4.44 -20.21 23.58
N SER A 276 4.36 -19.12 24.34
CA SER A 276 3.17 -18.79 25.12
C SER A 276 2.10 -18.13 24.24
N LEU A 277 0.82 -18.21 24.65
CA LEU A 277 -0.26 -17.51 23.94
C LEU A 277 -0.04 -15.99 23.91
N GLU A 278 0.48 -15.41 24.99
CA GLU A 278 0.73 -13.97 25.06
C GLU A 278 1.84 -13.54 24.08
N ASP A 279 2.95 -14.29 24.00
CA ASP A 279 4.01 -14.02 23.05
C ASP A 279 3.52 -14.16 21.60
N PHE A 280 2.73 -15.20 21.31
CA PHE A 280 2.11 -15.40 20.00
C PHE A 280 1.24 -14.21 19.59
N LEU A 281 0.32 -13.79 20.48
CA LEU A 281 -0.57 -12.66 20.19
C LEU A 281 0.20 -11.34 20.03
N ALA A 282 1.26 -11.13 20.83
CA ALA A 282 2.11 -9.96 20.72
C ALA A 282 2.89 -9.93 19.40
N LEU A 283 3.45 -11.07 18.98
CA LEU A 283 4.14 -11.21 17.70
C LEU A 283 3.17 -11.05 16.51
N LEU A 284 1.98 -11.65 16.60
CA LEU A 284 0.94 -11.51 15.59
C LEU A 284 0.49 -10.06 15.44
N HIS A 285 0.19 -9.38 16.54
CA HIS A 285 -0.18 -7.96 16.54
C HIS A 285 0.95 -7.07 15.95
N SER A 286 2.21 -7.30 16.35
CA SER A 286 3.35 -6.56 15.81
C SER A 286 3.55 -6.81 14.33
N GLY A 287 3.47 -8.07 13.89
CA GLY A 287 3.58 -8.44 12.49
C GLY A 287 2.48 -7.80 11.64
N MET A 288 1.24 -7.79 12.12
CA MET A 288 0.12 -7.13 11.43
C MET A 288 0.30 -5.60 11.39
N SER A 289 0.70 -4.98 12.50
CA SER A 289 0.88 -3.53 12.58
C SER A 289 1.97 -3.01 11.64
N LEU A 290 2.98 -3.82 11.37
CA LEU A 290 4.05 -3.52 10.42
C LEU A 290 3.70 -3.91 8.97
N SER A 291 2.69 -4.77 8.79
CA SER A 291 2.26 -5.22 7.47
C SER A 291 1.53 -4.13 6.72
N GLN A 292 1.73 -4.16 5.43
CA GLN A 292 1.02 -3.30 4.48
C GLN A 292 0.34 -4.19 3.43
N TYR A 293 -0.81 -3.76 2.98
CA TYR A 293 -1.49 -4.41 1.86
C TYR A 293 -1.71 -3.42 0.72
N ARG A 294 -1.73 -3.95 -0.48
CA ARG A 294 -2.00 -3.18 -1.70
C ARG A 294 -3.21 -3.78 -2.37
N THR A 295 -4.12 -2.92 -2.75
CA THR A 295 -5.22 -3.29 -3.62
C THR A 295 -4.94 -2.71 -5.00
N ILE A 296 -4.95 -3.58 -6.01
CA ILE A 296 -4.97 -3.19 -7.42
C ILE A 296 -6.24 -3.84 -7.95
N PRO A 297 -7.32 -3.08 -8.20
CA PRO A 297 -8.54 -3.68 -8.73
C PRO A 297 -8.25 -4.28 -10.10
N ALA A 298 -8.20 -5.60 -10.18
CA ALA A 298 -7.96 -6.33 -11.44
C ALA A 298 -9.23 -6.38 -12.32
N THR A 299 -10.41 -6.18 -11.74
CA THR A 299 -11.71 -6.42 -12.37
C THR A 299 -12.47 -5.15 -12.73
N VAL A 300 -12.09 -3.99 -12.20
CA VAL A 300 -12.80 -2.71 -12.41
C VAL A 300 -12.11 -1.88 -13.47
N ASP A 301 -12.87 -1.35 -14.44
CA ASP A 301 -12.36 -0.44 -15.46
C ASP A 301 -12.10 0.94 -14.87
N THR A 302 -10.90 1.14 -14.35
CA THR A 302 -10.47 2.37 -13.65
C THR A 302 -9.09 2.80 -14.10
N VAL A 303 -8.81 4.11 -14.01
CA VAL A 303 -7.45 4.64 -14.14
C VAL A 303 -6.66 4.32 -12.89
N LEU A 304 -5.53 3.63 -13.04
CA LEU A 304 -4.63 3.37 -11.91
C LEU A 304 -3.75 4.60 -11.65
N VAL A 305 -3.81 5.11 -10.42
CA VAL A 305 -2.97 6.20 -9.92
C VAL A 305 -2.05 5.68 -8.83
N GLN A 306 -0.75 5.87 -8.98
CA GLN A 306 0.23 5.38 -7.99
C GLN A 306 1.47 6.28 -7.94
N SER A 307 2.30 6.11 -6.90
CA SER A 307 3.63 6.72 -6.87
C SER A 307 4.54 6.07 -7.91
N TYR A 308 5.39 6.85 -8.58
CA TYR A 308 6.40 6.28 -9.47
C TYR A 308 7.53 5.53 -8.72
N ASP A 309 7.66 5.67 -7.41
CA ASP A 309 8.53 4.80 -6.60
C ASP A 309 8.05 3.34 -6.56
N LEU A 310 6.80 3.08 -6.94
CA LEU A 310 6.13 1.79 -6.90
C LEU A 310 5.90 1.20 -8.30
N ILE A 311 6.67 1.62 -9.30
CA ILE A 311 6.51 1.13 -10.66
C ILE A 311 6.80 -0.37 -10.68
N ALA A 312 5.73 -1.16 -10.87
CA ALA A 312 5.88 -2.55 -11.23
C ALA A 312 6.21 -2.64 -12.74
N PRO A 313 6.85 -3.69 -13.24
CA PRO A 313 7.19 -3.86 -14.66
C PRO A 313 5.96 -4.00 -15.59
N LEU A 314 4.78 -3.61 -15.15
CA LEU A 314 3.55 -3.60 -15.94
C LEU A 314 3.46 -2.31 -16.73
N THR A 315 3.48 -2.41 -18.03
CA THR A 315 3.25 -1.29 -18.95
C THR A 315 1.76 -0.99 -19.11
N ALA A 316 1.42 0.27 -19.35
CA ALA A 316 0.09 0.69 -19.79
C ALA A 316 0.18 1.33 -21.18
N ASP A 317 -0.94 1.45 -21.90
CA ASP A 317 -0.92 2.07 -23.21
C ASP A 317 -0.55 3.56 -23.13
N PHE A 318 -1.18 4.26 -22.20
CA PHE A 318 -1.00 5.68 -21.97
C PHE A 318 -0.61 5.95 -20.52
N VAL A 319 0.54 6.58 -20.31
CA VAL A 319 1.05 6.90 -18.98
C VAL A 319 1.26 8.40 -18.84
N TYR A 320 0.79 8.95 -17.74
CA TYR A 320 0.99 10.33 -17.33
C TYR A 320 1.81 10.35 -16.05
N ALA A 321 3.09 10.68 -16.14
CA ALA A 321 3.95 10.89 -14.98
C ALA A 321 4.02 12.39 -14.69
N ILE A 322 3.35 12.82 -13.63
CA ILE A 322 3.17 14.23 -13.28
C ILE A 322 3.79 14.56 -11.93
N GLY A 323 4.05 15.85 -11.68
CA GLY A 323 4.76 16.29 -10.48
C GLY A 323 6.25 15.96 -10.49
N LEU A 324 6.87 15.91 -11.67
CA LEU A 324 8.29 15.63 -11.84
C LEU A 324 9.13 16.88 -11.53
N THR A 325 9.10 17.31 -10.28
CA THR A 325 9.90 18.45 -9.80
C THR A 325 11.25 18.00 -9.27
N GLN A 326 12.18 18.95 -9.13
CA GLN A 326 13.52 18.69 -8.61
C GLN A 326 13.51 18.06 -7.19
N ASP A 327 12.45 18.29 -6.39
CA ASP A 327 12.33 17.81 -5.03
C ASP A 327 11.79 16.37 -4.95
N HIS A 328 11.19 15.87 -6.06
CA HIS A 328 10.58 14.56 -6.13
C HIS A 328 11.37 13.56 -6.97
N LEU A 329 12.08 14.01 -8.00
CA LEU A 329 12.95 13.17 -8.82
C LEU A 329 14.08 14.00 -9.46
N PRO A 330 15.35 13.78 -9.08
CA PRO A 330 15.84 12.77 -8.14
C PRO A 330 15.49 13.07 -6.68
N LYS A 331 15.09 12.06 -5.92
CA LYS A 331 14.95 12.20 -4.47
C LYS A 331 16.33 12.22 -3.83
N ILE A 332 16.65 13.28 -3.10
CA ILE A 332 17.87 13.36 -2.30
C ILE A 332 17.52 12.81 -0.90
N ALA A 333 17.96 11.58 -0.61
CA ALA A 333 17.79 11.03 0.72
C ALA A 333 18.74 11.76 1.68
N GLN A 334 18.18 12.37 2.73
CA GLN A 334 18.98 12.85 3.85
C GLN A 334 19.51 11.64 4.64
N ASN A 335 20.82 11.60 4.85
CA ASN A 335 21.42 10.55 5.67
C ASN A 335 21.10 10.80 7.14
N THR A 336 20.11 10.10 7.67
CA THR A 336 19.68 10.17 9.09
C THR A 336 20.35 9.10 9.96
N SER A 337 21.32 8.37 9.43
CA SER A 337 21.99 7.29 10.16
C SER A 337 23.13 7.81 11.05
N LEU A 338 23.52 6.98 12.03
CA LEU A 338 24.63 7.27 12.97
C LEU A 338 25.99 7.40 12.28
N LEU A 339 26.18 6.79 11.12
CA LEU A 339 27.41 6.84 10.34
C LEU A 339 27.20 7.63 9.07
N THR A 340 28.13 8.55 8.78
CA THR A 340 28.21 9.26 7.52
C THR A 340 28.63 8.32 6.37
N ASP A 341 28.39 8.70 5.14
CA ASP A 341 28.84 7.90 3.97
C ASP A 341 30.35 7.78 3.89
N GLU A 342 31.08 8.80 4.33
CA GLU A 342 32.56 8.78 4.40
C GLU A 342 33.06 7.76 5.45
N GLU A 343 32.45 7.72 6.63
CA GLU A 343 32.78 6.74 7.66
C GLU A 343 32.48 5.31 7.21
N ARG A 344 31.35 5.11 6.51
CA ARG A 344 31.01 3.80 5.93
C ARG A 344 32.01 3.39 4.85
N GLN A 345 32.44 4.32 4.02
CA GLN A 345 33.43 4.07 2.98
C GLN A 345 34.77 3.67 3.58
N ASN A 346 35.22 4.37 4.63
CA ASN A 346 36.44 4.04 5.36
C ASN A 346 36.37 2.68 6.04
N LEU A 347 35.21 2.33 6.65
CA LEU A 347 34.99 1.01 7.24
C LEU A 347 34.99 -0.10 6.19
N ASN A 348 34.35 0.13 5.03
CA ASN A 348 34.35 -0.84 3.93
C ASN A 348 35.76 -1.08 3.36
N GLN A 349 36.60 -0.05 3.32
CA GLN A 349 38.00 -0.16 2.87
C GLN A 349 38.89 -0.89 3.88
N ALA A 350 38.55 -0.75 5.16
CA ALA A 350 39.30 -1.42 6.24
C ALA A 350 38.93 -2.91 6.42
N THR A 351 37.85 -3.37 5.77
CA THR A 351 37.36 -4.76 5.90
C THR A 351 37.63 -5.50 4.60
N GLU A 352 38.63 -6.37 4.60
CA GLU A 352 39.08 -7.13 3.39
C GLU A 352 38.07 -8.21 2.95
N GLU A 353 37.34 -8.83 3.88
CA GLU A 353 36.31 -9.84 3.58
C GLU A 353 35.12 -9.70 4.56
N GLY A 354 33.92 -9.43 4.05
CA GLY A 354 32.71 -9.38 4.89
C GLY A 354 31.56 -8.58 4.29
N ALA A 355 30.50 -8.39 5.07
CA ALA A 355 29.35 -7.58 4.69
C ALA A 355 29.76 -6.11 4.60
N GLN A 356 29.64 -5.51 3.41
CA GLN A 356 29.90 -4.10 3.19
C GLN A 356 28.70 -3.25 3.62
N LEU A 357 28.98 -2.10 4.24
CA LEU A 357 27.98 -1.10 4.57
C LEU A 357 27.52 -0.38 3.30
N LEU A 358 26.22 -0.23 3.12
CA LEU A 358 25.64 0.51 2.00
C LEU A 358 25.95 2.00 2.12
N ILE A 359 26.45 2.59 1.02
CA ILE A 359 26.70 4.02 0.91
C ILE A 359 25.41 4.67 0.42
N ALA A 360 24.74 5.43 1.28
CA ALA A 360 23.39 5.94 1.03
C ALA A 360 23.30 6.84 -0.22
N SER A 361 24.28 7.70 -0.46
CA SER A 361 24.34 8.60 -1.64
C SER A 361 24.44 7.82 -2.96
N SER A 362 25.31 6.81 -3.02
CA SER A 362 25.50 5.97 -4.21
C SER A 362 24.24 5.15 -4.53
N GLU A 363 23.65 4.52 -3.52
CA GLU A 363 22.43 3.73 -3.70
C GLU A 363 21.23 4.61 -4.08
N ASN A 364 21.14 5.83 -3.53
CA ASN A 364 20.10 6.77 -3.89
C ASN A 364 20.20 7.23 -5.35
N LEU A 365 21.40 7.49 -5.85
CA LEU A 365 21.64 7.84 -7.24
C LEU A 365 21.21 6.70 -8.18
N LYS A 366 21.61 5.46 -7.88
CA LYS A 366 21.21 4.26 -8.65
C LYS A 366 19.68 4.09 -8.65
N LYS A 367 19.05 4.26 -7.49
CA LYS A 367 17.59 4.18 -7.36
C LYS A 367 16.88 5.24 -8.21
N ASN A 368 17.34 6.50 -8.18
CA ASN A 368 16.74 7.58 -8.96
C ASN A 368 16.89 7.33 -10.48
N ARG A 369 18.05 6.89 -10.93
CA ARG A 369 18.28 6.49 -12.32
C ARG A 369 17.36 5.35 -12.75
N TYR A 370 17.28 4.30 -11.93
CA TYR A 370 16.36 3.19 -12.17
C TYR A 370 14.89 3.66 -12.23
N THR A 371 14.47 4.53 -11.33
CA THR A 371 13.12 5.09 -11.32
C THR A 371 12.83 5.84 -12.62
N MET A 372 13.76 6.69 -13.08
CA MET A 372 13.58 7.43 -14.34
C MET A 372 13.54 6.52 -15.56
N LEU A 373 14.42 5.52 -15.66
CA LEU A 373 14.39 4.53 -16.75
C LEU A 373 13.09 3.71 -16.71
N SER A 374 12.62 3.34 -15.52
CA SER A 374 11.34 2.64 -15.35
C SER A 374 10.14 3.51 -15.77
N LEU A 375 10.19 4.83 -15.51
CA LEU A 375 9.18 5.78 -15.99
C LEU A 375 9.14 5.82 -17.51
N VAL A 376 10.29 5.97 -18.14
CA VAL A 376 10.37 6.05 -19.62
C VAL A 376 9.83 4.78 -20.28
N ASN A 377 10.07 3.62 -19.66
CA ASN A 377 9.61 2.32 -20.18
C ASN A 377 8.23 1.88 -19.66
N SER A 378 7.49 2.77 -18.99
CA SER A 378 6.19 2.42 -18.39
C SER A 378 5.01 2.47 -19.37
N ALA A 379 5.18 3.07 -20.54
CA ALA A 379 4.16 3.23 -21.57
C ALA A 379 4.46 2.38 -22.81
N SER A 380 3.39 1.86 -23.45
CA SER A 380 3.52 1.16 -24.71
C SER A 380 3.17 2.02 -25.95
N LYS A 381 2.35 3.08 -25.78
CA LYS A 381 1.90 3.95 -26.87
C LYS A 381 2.30 5.40 -26.63
N GLN A 382 2.02 5.95 -25.47
CA GLN A 382 2.35 7.34 -25.18
C GLN A 382 2.70 7.55 -23.72
N LEU A 383 3.78 8.29 -23.47
CA LEU A 383 4.21 8.78 -22.18
C LEU A 383 4.14 10.30 -22.16
N VAL A 384 3.52 10.85 -21.14
CA VAL A 384 3.52 12.26 -20.83
C VAL A 384 4.28 12.46 -19.53
N LEU A 385 5.29 13.32 -19.56
CA LEU A 385 6.05 13.76 -18.40
C LEU A 385 5.69 15.22 -18.11
N SER A 386 5.41 15.57 -16.86
CA SER A 386 5.01 16.94 -16.51
C SER A 386 5.56 17.38 -15.16
N ALA A 387 5.86 18.68 -15.06
CA ALA A 387 6.21 19.34 -13.81
C ALA A 387 5.48 20.68 -13.71
N PRO A 388 4.81 21.00 -12.58
CA PRO A 388 4.21 22.29 -12.38
C PRO A 388 5.26 23.32 -11.94
N SER A 389 5.10 24.57 -12.36
CA SER A 389 5.94 25.68 -11.92
C SER A 389 5.65 26.13 -10.48
N LEU A 390 4.43 25.83 -9.98
CA LEU A 390 4.01 26.02 -8.60
C LEU A 390 3.58 24.67 -8.01
N PHE A 391 4.28 24.24 -6.98
CA PHE A 391 3.97 23.02 -6.23
C PHE A 391 3.60 23.38 -4.79
N ASN A 392 2.41 23.02 -4.33
CA ASN A 392 1.87 23.43 -3.03
C ASN A 392 2.00 24.95 -2.79
N GLU A 393 1.62 25.75 -3.80
CA GLU A 393 1.66 27.23 -3.79
C GLU A 393 3.09 27.83 -3.74
N SER A 394 4.14 27.02 -3.80
CA SER A 394 5.52 27.45 -3.81
C SER A 394 6.15 27.27 -5.20
N GLU A 395 7.05 28.17 -5.59
CA GLU A 395 7.80 28.01 -6.83
C GLU A 395 8.60 26.71 -6.82
N SER A 396 8.49 25.96 -7.90
CA SER A 396 9.16 24.69 -8.08
C SER A 396 9.85 24.61 -9.42
N LYS A 397 11.01 23.95 -9.44
CA LYS A 397 11.76 23.71 -10.67
C LYS A 397 11.48 22.28 -11.16
N GLU A 398 11.49 22.13 -12.47
CA GLU A 398 11.37 20.80 -13.08
C GLU A 398 12.60 19.91 -12.79
N SER A 399 12.38 18.61 -12.82
CA SER A 399 13.44 17.61 -12.67
C SER A 399 14.57 17.79 -13.69
N ALA A 400 15.80 17.57 -13.25
CA ALA A 400 16.96 17.57 -14.14
C ALA A 400 16.82 16.56 -15.30
N TYR A 401 16.17 15.44 -15.07
CA TYR A 401 15.92 14.43 -16.11
C TYR A 401 15.01 14.93 -17.24
N LEU A 402 14.07 15.85 -16.96
CA LEU A 402 13.27 16.48 -18.01
C LEU A 402 14.14 17.41 -18.86
N GLN A 403 15.08 18.13 -18.24
CA GLN A 403 16.01 18.99 -18.96
C GLN A 403 16.96 18.17 -19.85
N GLU A 404 17.43 17.02 -19.38
CA GLU A 404 18.24 16.10 -20.19
C GLU A 404 17.45 15.61 -21.42
N LEU A 405 16.20 15.18 -21.27
CA LEU A 405 15.37 14.75 -22.41
C LEU A 405 15.15 15.89 -23.42
N LEU A 406 14.95 17.12 -22.95
CA LEU A 406 14.84 18.29 -23.83
C LEU A 406 16.16 18.55 -24.59
N HIS A 407 17.30 18.36 -23.92
CA HIS A 407 18.63 18.50 -24.56
C HIS A 407 18.83 17.44 -25.66
N PHE A 408 18.29 16.24 -25.50
CA PHE A 408 18.33 15.17 -26.51
C PHE A 408 17.35 15.38 -27.67
N GLY A 409 16.57 16.46 -27.68
CA GLY A 409 15.71 16.82 -28.82
C GLY A 409 14.23 16.45 -28.64
N PHE A 410 13.81 15.94 -27.51
CA PHE A 410 12.39 15.85 -27.16
C PHE A 410 11.83 17.25 -26.95
N SER A 411 10.57 17.50 -27.33
CA SER A 411 9.99 18.84 -27.32
C SER A 411 9.08 19.08 -26.15
N ARG A 412 9.17 20.30 -25.60
CA ARG A 412 8.21 20.78 -24.60
C ARG A 412 6.94 21.26 -25.30
N ARG A 413 5.80 20.84 -24.79
CA ARG A 413 4.50 21.39 -25.19
C ARG A 413 3.94 22.24 -24.06
N GLU A 414 3.88 23.56 -24.29
CA GLU A 414 3.15 24.44 -23.37
C GLU A 414 1.66 24.12 -23.49
N ARG A 415 1.08 23.58 -22.40
CA ARG A 415 -0.36 23.34 -22.29
C ARG A 415 -0.91 24.31 -21.25
N ARG A 416 -1.40 25.47 -21.70
CA ARG A 416 -2.11 26.44 -20.84
C ARG A 416 -3.61 26.23 -21.02
N MET A 417 -4.35 26.30 -19.92
CA MET A 417 -5.81 26.33 -19.97
C MET A 417 -6.25 27.65 -20.60
N ASN A 418 -6.82 27.59 -21.78
CA ASN A 418 -7.57 28.72 -22.30
C ASN A 418 -8.89 28.83 -21.48
N HIS A 419 -8.93 29.76 -20.55
CA HIS A 419 -10.16 30.10 -19.79
C HIS A 419 -11.28 30.73 -20.64
N LYS A 420 -11.14 30.79 -21.95
CA LYS A 420 -12.18 31.25 -22.88
C LYS A 420 -12.99 30.05 -23.36
N GLY A 421 -14.06 29.73 -22.67
CA GLY A 421 -15.03 28.74 -23.16
C GLY A 421 -15.89 28.08 -22.09
N LEU A 422 -16.33 28.84 -21.09
CA LEU A 422 -17.48 28.52 -20.28
C LEU A 422 -18.31 29.81 -20.15
N SER A 423 -19.04 30.12 -21.20
CA SER A 423 -20.22 31.02 -21.16
C SER A 423 -21.41 30.23 -21.68
#